data_a0f06f4ad761da087a18b29c94050d00
#
_entry.id   a0f06f4ad761da087a18b29c94050d00
#
_cell.length_a   1.000
_cell.length_b   1.000
_cell.length_c   1.000
_cell.angle_alpha   90.00
_cell.angle_beta   90.00
_cell.angle_gamma   90.00
#
_symmetry.space_group_name_H-M   'P 1'
#
loop_
_entity.id
_entity.type
_entity.pdbx_description
1 polymer ?
#
loop_
_entity_poly.entity_id
_entity_poly.type
_entity_poly.pdbx_seq_one_letter_code
_entity_poly.pdbx_strand_id
1 'polypeptide(L)'
;SGFKNCKPILTPRFTPSCTDDLMQILGEIRNNLPVQTHLSENLSEIEWVKSLCPEAENYADTYYRANLMGNNSIFAHCVYCTPKEIELLKQTKSYIAHCPQSNMNLASGIAPVRYYLDNDLNIGLGTDIAGGANISMFRAITDAIGMSKLYMRLIDESAKPLSFAEGFYLATVGSGSFFGKVGKLEKGYAFDALVLDDSELDNINKLKLTDRLERISYYLEDRAIYAKYVNGIKI
;
A
#
# COMPACT_ATOMS: atom_id res chain seq x y z
N SER A 1 -9.48 -22.81 -5.16
CA SER A 1 -8.03 -23.07 -5.16
C SER A 1 -7.71 -24.09 -4.08
N GLY A 2 -6.75 -25.01 -4.33
CA GLY A 2 -6.28 -25.98 -3.33
C GLY A 2 -5.43 -25.35 -2.21
N PHE A 3 -5.27 -24.04 -2.19
CA PHE A 3 -4.46 -23.32 -1.20
C PHE A 3 -5.37 -22.66 -0.15
N LYS A 4 -5.17 -22.97 1.13
CA LYS A 4 -5.98 -22.44 2.24
C LYS A 4 -5.75 -20.94 2.47
N ASN A 5 -4.51 -20.46 2.30
CA ASN A 5 -4.07 -19.10 2.67
C ASN A 5 -3.63 -18.26 1.46
N CYS A 6 -3.90 -18.72 0.24
CA CYS A 6 -3.57 -18.01 -0.99
C CYS A 6 -4.79 -17.91 -1.89
N LYS A 7 -5.01 -16.72 -2.44
CA LYS A 7 -6.06 -16.46 -3.43
C LYS A 7 -5.44 -15.92 -4.71
N PRO A 8 -5.94 -16.30 -5.90
CA PRO A 8 -5.49 -15.69 -7.14
C PRO A 8 -5.92 -14.22 -7.18
N ILE A 9 -5.10 -13.39 -7.79
CA ILE A 9 -5.38 -11.98 -8.06
C ILE A 9 -5.04 -11.68 -9.53
N LEU A 10 -5.91 -10.97 -10.23
CA LEU A 10 -5.64 -10.50 -11.58
C LEU A 10 -4.60 -9.37 -11.52
N THR A 11 -3.56 -9.51 -12.33
CA THR A 11 -2.44 -8.58 -12.28
C THR A 11 -2.09 -8.05 -13.67
N PRO A 12 -2.92 -7.18 -14.28
CA PRO A 12 -2.42 -6.34 -15.35
C PRO A 12 -1.32 -5.47 -14.77
N ARG A 13 -0.10 -5.56 -15.32
CA ARG A 13 1.02 -4.84 -14.69
C ARG A 13 0.72 -3.33 -14.61
N PHE A 14 0.41 -2.72 -15.75
CA PHE A 14 -0.07 -1.34 -15.87
C PHE A 14 -0.53 -1.10 -17.32
N THR A 15 -1.33 -0.06 -17.56
CA THR A 15 -1.96 0.20 -18.87
C THR A 15 -0.99 0.10 -20.04
N PRO A 16 0.22 0.70 -20.04
CA PRO A 16 1.13 0.64 -21.19
C PRO A 16 1.66 -0.75 -21.54
N SER A 17 1.58 -1.71 -20.63
CA SER A 17 2.05 -3.09 -20.87
C SER A 17 0.93 -4.05 -21.28
N CYS A 18 -0.30 -3.57 -21.41
CA CYS A 18 -1.47 -4.36 -21.74
C CYS A 18 -2.14 -3.81 -23.00
N THR A 19 -2.63 -4.70 -23.86
CA THR A 19 -3.49 -4.29 -24.97
C THR A 19 -4.90 -3.98 -24.46
N ASP A 20 -5.67 -3.18 -25.19
CA ASP A 20 -7.05 -2.89 -24.87
C ASP A 20 -7.90 -4.16 -24.77
N ASP A 21 -7.71 -5.10 -25.70
CA ASP A 21 -8.38 -6.41 -25.69
C ASP A 21 -8.06 -7.19 -24.41
N LEU A 22 -6.80 -7.20 -23.97
CA LEU A 22 -6.42 -7.86 -22.72
C LEU A 22 -7.09 -7.21 -21.52
N MET A 23 -7.13 -5.88 -21.45
CA MET A 23 -7.79 -5.15 -20.37
C MET A 23 -9.30 -5.46 -20.33
N GLN A 24 -9.97 -5.49 -21.48
CA GLN A 24 -11.40 -5.86 -21.59
C GLN A 24 -11.65 -7.30 -21.13
N ILE A 25 -10.86 -8.27 -21.64
CA ILE A 25 -10.97 -9.68 -21.25
C ILE A 25 -10.77 -9.84 -19.74
N LEU A 26 -9.79 -9.17 -19.15
CA LEU A 26 -9.57 -9.22 -17.70
C LEU A 26 -10.77 -8.69 -16.92
N GLY A 27 -11.40 -7.60 -17.39
CA GLY A 27 -12.62 -7.06 -16.78
C GLY A 27 -13.83 -7.99 -16.91
N GLU A 28 -13.98 -8.70 -18.04
CA GLU A 28 -15.04 -9.69 -18.27
C GLU A 28 -14.90 -10.93 -17.37
N ILE A 29 -13.67 -11.48 -17.28
CA ILE A 29 -13.41 -12.68 -16.48
C ILE A 29 -13.24 -12.41 -14.99
N ARG A 30 -13.14 -11.13 -14.60
CA ARG A 30 -12.87 -10.72 -13.22
C ARG A 30 -13.83 -11.36 -12.23
N ASN A 31 -15.15 -11.36 -12.54
CA ASN A 31 -16.19 -11.75 -11.58
C ASN A 31 -15.93 -11.09 -10.22
N ASN A 32 -15.62 -11.89 -9.19
CA ASN A 32 -15.25 -11.42 -7.85
C ASN A 32 -13.74 -11.55 -7.55
N LEU A 33 -12.90 -11.82 -8.56
CA LEU A 33 -11.45 -11.88 -8.34
C LEU A 33 -10.91 -10.50 -8.01
N PRO A 34 -9.99 -10.41 -7.05
CA PRO A 34 -9.30 -9.16 -6.78
C PRO A 34 -8.39 -8.78 -7.95
N VAL A 35 -8.09 -7.49 -8.04
CA VAL A 35 -7.19 -6.91 -9.07
C VAL A 35 -6.09 -6.15 -8.37
N GLN A 36 -4.86 -6.25 -8.88
CA GLN A 36 -3.74 -5.36 -8.51
C GLN A 36 -3.07 -4.81 -9.75
N THR A 37 -2.65 -3.55 -9.68
CA THR A 37 -1.96 -2.86 -10.78
C THR A 37 -1.24 -1.62 -10.26
N HIS A 38 -0.53 -0.90 -11.14
CA HIS A 38 0.12 0.38 -10.85
C HIS A 38 -0.75 1.53 -11.33
N LEU A 39 -0.66 2.69 -10.65
CA LEU A 39 -1.40 3.89 -11.02
C LEU A 39 -0.60 5.14 -10.70
N SER A 40 -0.41 5.99 -11.72
CA SER A 40 0.12 7.35 -11.60
C SER A 40 1.39 7.43 -10.75
N GLU A 41 2.34 6.53 -11.03
CA GLU A 41 3.58 6.42 -10.28
C GLU A 41 4.54 7.57 -10.58
N ASN A 42 4.72 7.89 -11.88
CA ASN A 42 5.59 8.99 -12.29
C ASN A 42 5.03 9.76 -13.50
N LEU A 43 5.54 10.97 -13.70
CA LEU A 43 5.00 11.87 -14.73
C LEU A 43 5.19 11.35 -16.15
N SER A 44 6.32 10.71 -16.46
CA SER A 44 6.57 10.17 -17.81
C SER A 44 5.64 8.99 -18.13
N GLU A 45 5.30 8.17 -17.15
CA GLU A 45 4.31 7.12 -17.28
C GLU A 45 2.92 7.69 -17.59
N ILE A 46 2.49 8.72 -16.86
CA ILE A 46 1.21 9.39 -17.09
C ILE A 46 1.10 9.94 -18.50
N GLU A 47 2.14 10.64 -18.99
CA GLU A 47 2.16 11.15 -20.36
C GLU A 47 2.17 10.02 -21.40
N TRP A 48 2.82 8.90 -21.10
CA TRP A 48 2.79 7.73 -21.96
C TRP A 48 1.39 7.13 -22.05
N VAL A 49 0.70 6.92 -20.92
CA VAL A 49 -0.69 6.45 -20.89
C VAL A 49 -1.60 7.38 -21.69
N LYS A 50 -1.47 8.69 -21.49
CA LYS A 50 -2.24 9.68 -22.23
C LYS A 50 -2.03 9.61 -23.75
N SER A 51 -0.80 9.28 -24.18
CA SER A 51 -0.51 9.09 -25.61
C SER A 51 -1.09 7.82 -26.19
N LEU A 52 -1.19 6.74 -25.39
CA LEU A 52 -1.75 5.46 -25.79
C LEU A 52 -3.28 5.42 -25.74
N CYS A 53 -3.87 6.11 -24.78
CA CYS A 53 -5.30 6.11 -24.51
C CYS A 53 -5.88 7.54 -24.54
N PRO A 54 -5.86 8.23 -25.70
CA PRO A 54 -6.26 9.63 -25.79
C PRO A 54 -7.76 9.87 -25.51
N GLU A 55 -8.58 8.82 -25.56
CA GLU A 55 -10.00 8.85 -25.23
C GLU A 55 -10.30 8.74 -23.73
N ALA A 56 -9.31 8.34 -22.92
CA ALA A 56 -9.45 8.25 -21.46
C ALA A 56 -9.34 9.65 -20.82
N GLU A 57 -10.20 9.95 -19.85
CA GLU A 57 -10.15 11.25 -19.14
C GLU A 57 -8.89 11.43 -18.30
N ASN A 58 -8.36 10.33 -17.78
CA ASN A 58 -7.17 10.25 -16.94
C ASN A 58 -6.68 8.80 -16.89
N TYR A 59 -5.56 8.54 -16.20
CA TYR A 59 -4.98 7.20 -16.14
C TYR A 59 -5.92 6.18 -15.46
N ALA A 60 -6.55 6.53 -14.34
CA ALA A 60 -7.47 5.62 -13.65
C ALA A 60 -8.70 5.27 -14.50
N ASP A 61 -9.13 6.15 -15.42
CA ASP A 61 -10.26 5.91 -16.31
C ASP A 61 -10.00 4.72 -17.25
N THR A 62 -8.75 4.43 -17.61
CA THR A 62 -8.41 3.23 -18.41
C THR A 62 -8.79 1.95 -17.69
N TYR A 63 -8.58 1.88 -16.38
CA TYR A 63 -8.99 0.75 -15.55
C TYR A 63 -10.49 0.75 -15.25
N TYR A 64 -11.08 1.94 -15.07
CA TYR A 64 -12.51 2.07 -14.80
C TYR A 64 -13.35 1.58 -15.98
N ARG A 65 -13.03 1.99 -17.21
CA ARG A 65 -13.68 1.54 -18.45
C ARG A 65 -13.54 0.04 -18.67
N ALA A 66 -12.40 -0.53 -18.29
CA ALA A 66 -12.15 -1.96 -18.37
C ALA A 66 -12.78 -2.76 -17.21
N ASN A 67 -13.62 -2.15 -16.35
CA ASN A 67 -14.22 -2.79 -15.18
C ASN A 67 -13.19 -3.42 -14.21
N LEU A 68 -12.00 -2.82 -14.08
CA LEU A 68 -10.91 -3.29 -13.21
C LEU A 68 -10.81 -2.51 -11.89
N MET A 69 -11.67 -1.51 -11.64
CA MET A 69 -11.78 -0.78 -10.37
C MET A 69 -12.91 -1.33 -9.50
N GLY A 70 -12.72 -1.30 -8.19
CA GLY A 70 -13.73 -1.76 -7.22
C GLY A 70 -13.14 -1.97 -5.82
N ASN A 71 -14.00 -2.33 -4.87
CA ASN A 71 -13.62 -2.56 -3.46
C ASN A 71 -12.67 -3.76 -3.24
N ASN A 72 -12.36 -4.51 -4.28
CA ASN A 72 -11.39 -5.59 -4.31
C ASN A 72 -10.27 -5.32 -5.35
N SER A 73 -10.02 -4.04 -5.65
CA SER A 73 -8.91 -3.60 -6.51
C SER A 73 -7.90 -2.80 -5.69
N ILE A 74 -6.61 -3.02 -5.93
CA ILE A 74 -5.51 -2.32 -5.28
C ILE A 74 -4.58 -1.70 -6.32
N PHE A 75 -4.27 -0.44 -6.14
CA PHE A 75 -3.46 0.39 -7.03
C PHE A 75 -2.18 0.80 -6.31
N ALA A 76 -1.04 0.36 -6.83
CA ALA A 76 0.26 0.71 -6.27
C ALA A 76 0.65 2.16 -6.61
N HIS A 77 1.41 2.76 -5.72
CA HIS A 77 2.04 4.08 -5.77
C HIS A 77 1.10 5.26 -5.62
N CYS A 78 0.26 5.56 -6.61
CA CYS A 78 -0.65 6.73 -6.61
C CYS A 78 0.07 8.03 -6.20
N VAL A 79 1.24 8.31 -6.82
CA VAL A 79 2.09 9.46 -6.45
C VAL A 79 1.50 10.76 -6.99
N TYR A 80 1.02 10.73 -8.23
CA TYR A 80 0.56 11.91 -8.97
C TYR A 80 -0.91 11.83 -9.36
N CYS A 81 -1.74 11.15 -8.56
CA CYS A 81 -3.16 11.08 -8.85
C CYS A 81 -3.81 12.46 -8.91
N THR A 82 -4.54 12.72 -9.97
CA THR A 82 -5.36 13.92 -10.14
C THR A 82 -6.60 13.87 -9.22
N PRO A 83 -7.26 15.02 -8.94
CA PRO A 83 -8.51 15.01 -8.17
C PRO A 83 -9.59 14.07 -8.72
N LYS A 84 -9.68 13.92 -10.05
CA LYS A 84 -10.65 12.99 -10.69
C LYS A 84 -10.29 11.54 -10.43
N GLU A 85 -9.01 11.17 -10.46
CA GLU A 85 -8.56 9.81 -10.13
C GLU A 85 -8.80 9.47 -8.67
N ILE A 86 -8.57 10.43 -7.78
CA ILE A 86 -8.87 10.29 -6.34
C ILE A 86 -10.36 10.08 -6.11
N GLU A 87 -11.20 10.82 -6.81
CA GLU A 87 -12.65 10.64 -6.73
C GLU A 87 -13.09 9.25 -7.24
N LEU A 88 -12.51 8.76 -8.36
CA LEU A 88 -12.75 7.39 -8.85
C LEU A 88 -12.31 6.33 -7.83
N LEU A 89 -11.13 6.47 -7.22
CA LEU A 89 -10.66 5.56 -6.16
C LEU A 89 -11.63 5.52 -4.99
N LYS A 90 -12.15 6.68 -4.58
CA LYS A 90 -13.11 6.82 -3.49
C LYS A 90 -14.47 6.20 -3.83
N GLN A 91 -15.04 6.54 -4.98
CA GLN A 91 -16.34 6.02 -5.45
C GLN A 91 -16.34 4.50 -5.61
N THR A 92 -15.28 3.96 -6.17
CA THR A 92 -15.10 2.52 -6.37
C THR A 92 -14.68 1.78 -5.10
N LYS A 93 -14.33 2.52 -4.03
CA LYS A 93 -13.75 1.98 -2.79
C LYS A 93 -12.47 1.17 -3.03
N SER A 94 -11.74 1.50 -4.09
CA SER A 94 -10.47 0.87 -4.41
C SER A 94 -9.42 1.18 -3.36
N TYR A 95 -8.40 0.32 -3.25
CA TYR A 95 -7.30 0.47 -2.30
C TYR A 95 -6.07 1.08 -2.96
N ILE A 96 -5.31 1.82 -2.18
CA ILE A 96 -3.99 2.33 -2.53
C ILE A 96 -2.94 1.51 -1.77
N ALA A 97 -1.94 0.98 -2.47
CA ALA A 97 -0.72 0.45 -1.86
C ALA A 97 0.37 1.52 -1.93
N HIS A 98 0.61 2.21 -0.83
CA HIS A 98 1.71 3.17 -0.74
C HIS A 98 3.04 2.43 -0.61
N CYS A 99 3.95 2.63 -1.56
CA CYS A 99 5.24 1.96 -1.67
C CYS A 99 6.39 2.98 -1.49
N PRO A 100 6.64 3.51 -0.27
CA PRO A 100 7.53 4.65 -0.07
C PRO A 100 8.95 4.38 -0.54
N GLN A 101 9.47 3.19 -0.28
CA GLN A 101 10.85 2.84 -0.62
C GLN A 101 11.04 2.71 -2.13
N SER A 102 10.12 2.08 -2.82
CA SER A 102 10.16 2.00 -4.29
C SER A 102 10.06 3.39 -4.92
N ASN A 103 9.14 4.23 -4.44
CA ASN A 103 9.00 5.60 -4.93
C ASN A 103 10.30 6.41 -4.78
N MET A 104 11.05 6.21 -3.68
CA MET A 104 12.38 6.82 -3.51
C MET A 104 13.42 6.21 -4.45
N ASN A 105 13.48 4.89 -4.49
CA ASN A 105 14.52 4.16 -5.20
C ASN A 105 14.46 4.36 -6.73
N LEU A 106 13.25 4.47 -7.26
CA LEU A 106 12.98 4.71 -8.68
C LEU A 106 12.84 6.20 -9.02
N ALA A 107 13.01 7.09 -8.03
CA ALA A 107 12.81 8.53 -8.18
C ALA A 107 11.41 8.89 -8.72
N SER A 108 10.39 8.10 -8.37
CA SER A 108 9.01 8.34 -8.81
C SER A 108 8.44 9.60 -8.18
N GLY A 109 8.67 9.85 -6.89
CA GLY A 109 8.19 11.05 -6.20
C GLY A 109 7.68 10.78 -4.78
N ILE A 110 6.95 11.75 -4.21
CA ILE A 110 6.41 11.68 -2.85
C ILE A 110 4.89 11.69 -2.91
N ALA A 111 4.26 10.55 -2.58
CA ALA A 111 2.80 10.42 -2.58
C ALA A 111 2.14 11.25 -1.46
N PRO A 112 0.96 11.86 -1.70
CA PRO A 112 0.24 12.71 -0.74
C PRO A 112 -0.54 11.86 0.28
N VAL A 113 0.14 11.03 1.05
CA VAL A 113 -0.49 10.03 1.95
C VAL A 113 -1.39 10.68 3.00
N ARG A 114 -1.00 11.86 3.51
CA ARG A 114 -1.84 12.63 4.44
C ARG A 114 -3.18 12.98 3.81
N TYR A 115 -3.16 13.48 2.59
CA TYR A 115 -4.38 13.82 1.85
C TYR A 115 -5.29 12.59 1.67
N TYR A 116 -4.71 11.42 1.39
CA TYR A 116 -5.48 10.18 1.23
C TYR A 116 -6.15 9.74 2.54
N LEU A 117 -5.44 9.84 3.67
CA LEU A 117 -6.00 9.53 4.99
C LEU A 117 -7.11 10.49 5.40
N ASP A 118 -6.89 11.79 5.19
CA ASP A 118 -7.84 12.84 5.59
C ASP A 118 -9.12 12.83 4.72
N ASN A 119 -9.07 12.15 3.57
CA ASN A 119 -10.21 11.96 2.68
C ASN A 119 -10.83 10.55 2.72
N ASP A 120 -10.50 9.76 3.74
CA ASP A 120 -11.04 8.41 3.96
C ASP A 120 -10.83 7.42 2.80
N LEU A 121 -9.72 7.56 2.06
CA LEU A 121 -9.35 6.56 1.06
C LEU A 121 -8.82 5.29 1.73
N ASN A 122 -9.12 4.14 1.13
CA ASN A 122 -8.55 2.88 1.57
C ASN A 122 -7.07 2.83 1.19
N ILE A 123 -6.19 2.86 2.17
CA ILE A 123 -4.75 2.89 1.95
C ILE A 123 -4.02 1.95 2.91
N GLY A 124 -3.01 1.27 2.40
CA GLY A 124 -2.07 0.45 3.14
C GLY A 124 -0.64 0.65 2.64
N LEU A 125 0.32 0.01 3.30
CA LEU A 125 1.72 0.00 2.88
C LEU A 125 2.04 -1.24 2.04
N GLY A 126 2.94 -1.07 1.07
CA GLY A 126 3.59 -2.11 0.31
C GLY A 126 5.10 -1.93 0.29
N THR A 127 5.84 -3.03 0.20
CA THR A 127 7.31 -2.99 0.05
C THR A 127 7.75 -2.82 -1.40
N ASP A 128 6.91 -3.31 -2.32
CA ASP A 128 7.24 -3.37 -3.76
C ASP A 128 8.66 -3.90 -4.00
N ILE A 129 8.97 -5.06 -3.37
CA ILE A 129 10.30 -5.65 -3.44
C ILE A 129 10.77 -5.82 -4.88
N ALA A 130 12.00 -5.45 -5.13
CA ALA A 130 12.73 -5.26 -6.37
C ALA A 130 12.59 -3.84 -6.97
N GLY A 131 11.47 -3.14 -6.88
CA GLY A 131 11.39 -1.68 -6.96
C GLY A 131 11.88 -1.06 -5.64
N GLY A 132 11.31 -1.50 -4.52
CA GLY A 132 11.86 -1.26 -3.19
C GLY A 132 13.05 -2.18 -2.87
N ALA A 133 13.99 -1.72 -2.04
CA ALA A 133 15.22 -2.42 -1.71
C ALA A 133 15.08 -3.40 -0.51
N ASN A 134 13.95 -3.40 0.20
CA ASN A 134 13.76 -4.17 1.43
C ASN A 134 12.36 -4.76 1.52
N ILE A 135 12.23 -6.00 2.00
CA ILE A 135 10.95 -6.69 2.22
C ILE A 135 10.32 -6.40 3.59
N SER A 136 11.03 -5.71 4.48
CA SER A 136 10.56 -5.43 5.84
C SER A 136 9.43 -4.42 5.85
N MET A 137 8.28 -4.80 6.42
CA MET A 137 7.18 -3.85 6.67
C MET A 137 7.52 -2.86 7.78
N PHE A 138 8.41 -3.19 8.72
CA PHE A 138 8.92 -2.20 9.68
C PHE A 138 9.69 -1.08 8.97
N ARG A 139 10.49 -1.45 7.97
CA ARG A 139 11.18 -0.47 7.14
C ARG A 139 10.19 0.37 6.33
N ALA A 140 9.16 -0.24 5.73
CA ALA A 140 8.14 0.50 5.01
C ALA A 140 7.42 1.54 5.89
N ILE A 141 7.17 1.24 7.19
CA ILE A 141 6.62 2.18 8.16
C ILE A 141 7.54 3.41 8.32
N THR A 142 8.83 3.18 8.59
CA THR A 142 9.78 4.27 8.83
C THR A 142 10.03 5.11 7.59
N ASP A 143 10.07 4.49 6.42
CA ASP A 143 10.20 5.16 5.14
C ASP A 143 8.95 6.00 4.81
N ALA A 144 7.74 5.49 5.06
CA ALA A 144 6.50 6.26 4.90
C ALA A 144 6.47 7.51 5.79
N ILE A 145 6.88 7.37 7.07
CA ILE A 145 6.99 8.50 8.00
C ILE A 145 8.02 9.52 7.49
N GLY A 146 9.20 9.05 7.07
CA GLY A 146 10.25 9.90 6.51
C GLY A 146 9.78 10.68 5.29
N MET A 147 9.16 9.98 4.33
CA MET A 147 8.62 10.59 3.11
C MET A 147 7.50 11.59 3.41
N SER A 148 6.64 11.32 4.38
CA SER A 148 5.58 12.27 4.77
C SER A 148 6.14 13.58 5.34
N LYS A 149 7.29 13.53 6.06
CA LYS A 149 8.00 14.73 6.54
C LYS A 149 8.62 15.51 5.39
N LEU A 150 9.17 14.81 4.38
CA LEU A 150 9.67 15.45 3.17
C LEU A 150 8.54 16.07 2.35
N TYR A 151 7.39 15.41 2.24
CA TYR A 151 6.20 15.96 1.59
C TYR A 151 5.79 17.29 2.24
N MET A 152 5.65 17.31 3.56
CA MET A 152 5.36 18.54 4.31
C MET A 152 6.40 19.63 4.03
N ARG A 153 7.68 19.28 4.00
CA ARG A 153 8.74 20.28 3.87
C ARG A 153 8.90 20.84 2.45
N LEU A 154 8.69 20.01 1.43
CA LEU A 154 9.06 20.32 0.04
C LEU A 154 7.86 20.60 -0.85
N ILE A 155 6.66 20.13 -0.49
CA ILE A 155 5.47 20.15 -1.37
C ILE A 155 4.32 20.92 -0.73
N ASP A 156 3.95 20.58 0.52
CA ASP A 156 2.81 21.20 1.21
C ASP A 156 3.12 21.38 2.69
N GLU A 157 3.50 22.60 3.10
CA GLU A 157 3.84 22.92 4.49
C GLU A 157 2.66 22.76 5.47
N SER A 158 1.43 22.71 4.97
CA SER A 158 0.22 22.50 5.78
C SER A 158 -0.04 21.03 6.09
N ALA A 159 0.56 20.10 5.32
CA ALA A 159 0.36 18.68 5.48
C ALA A 159 1.00 18.17 6.79
N LYS A 160 0.19 17.54 7.64
CA LYS A 160 0.70 16.92 8.87
C LYS A 160 1.47 15.62 8.54
N PRO A 161 2.73 15.46 8.97
CA PRO A 161 3.46 14.21 8.77
C PRO A 161 2.79 13.02 9.46
N LEU A 162 3.05 11.82 8.97
CA LEU A 162 2.58 10.59 9.62
C LEU A 162 3.24 10.42 10.99
N SER A 163 2.43 10.09 11.99
CA SER A 163 2.89 9.56 13.27
C SER A 163 3.27 8.08 13.12
N PHE A 164 4.02 7.54 14.09
CA PHE A 164 4.29 6.10 14.13
C PHE A 164 3.00 5.26 14.19
N ALA A 165 2.02 5.68 14.98
CA ALA A 165 0.73 4.99 15.07
C ALA A 165 -0.01 4.91 13.74
N GLU A 166 0.01 5.99 12.94
CA GLU A 166 -0.58 6.01 11.60
C GLU A 166 0.19 5.10 10.63
N GLY A 167 1.53 5.16 10.62
CA GLY A 167 2.36 4.25 9.82
C GLY A 167 2.13 2.78 10.19
N PHE A 168 2.04 2.47 11.46
CA PHE A 168 1.74 1.13 11.96
C PHE A 168 0.32 0.68 11.58
N TYR A 169 -0.66 1.57 11.66
CA TYR A 169 -2.02 1.31 11.17
C TYR A 169 -2.02 0.96 9.68
N LEU A 170 -1.33 1.72 8.85
CA LEU A 170 -1.23 1.46 7.41
C LEU A 170 -0.61 0.10 7.10
N ALA A 171 0.41 -0.32 7.88
CA ALA A 171 1.07 -1.62 7.71
C ALA A 171 0.26 -2.81 8.22
N THR A 172 -0.74 -2.58 9.07
CA THR A 172 -1.54 -3.63 9.71
C THR A 172 -2.99 -3.57 9.26
N VAL A 173 -3.79 -2.72 9.86
CA VAL A 173 -5.24 -2.62 9.59
C VAL A 173 -5.53 -2.08 8.20
N GLY A 174 -4.80 -1.05 7.77
CA GLY A 174 -4.96 -0.45 6.44
C GLY A 174 -4.76 -1.49 5.34
N SER A 175 -3.60 -2.16 5.34
CA SER A 175 -3.31 -3.24 4.38
C SER A 175 -4.20 -4.46 4.58
N GLY A 176 -4.42 -4.86 5.82
CA GLY A 176 -5.20 -6.06 6.16
C GLY A 176 -6.66 -5.98 5.73
N SER A 177 -7.27 -4.80 5.76
CA SER A 177 -8.68 -4.60 5.42
C SER A 177 -9.02 -4.99 3.97
N PHE A 178 -8.04 -4.97 3.05
CA PHE A 178 -8.20 -5.49 1.70
C PHE A 178 -8.53 -7.00 1.69
N PHE A 179 -8.00 -7.74 2.64
CA PHE A 179 -8.23 -9.18 2.79
C PHE A 179 -9.43 -9.50 3.69
N GLY A 180 -10.12 -8.49 4.21
CA GLY A 180 -11.27 -8.62 5.10
C GLY A 180 -10.89 -8.40 6.56
N LYS A 181 -11.24 -9.34 7.45
CA LYS A 181 -10.95 -9.23 8.89
C LYS A 181 -9.52 -9.67 9.21
N VAL A 182 -8.54 -8.90 8.78
CA VAL A 182 -7.11 -9.11 8.96
C VAL A 182 -6.46 -7.84 9.52
N GLY A 183 -5.36 -7.96 10.25
CA GLY A 183 -4.54 -6.84 10.73
C GLY A 183 -4.90 -6.33 12.13
N LYS A 184 -5.82 -7.00 12.85
CA LYS A 184 -6.15 -6.71 14.26
C LYS A 184 -6.11 -7.96 15.11
N LEU A 185 -5.67 -7.82 16.36
CA LEU A 185 -5.82 -8.83 17.39
C LEU A 185 -7.16 -8.63 18.13
N GLU A 186 -8.26 -8.93 17.45
CA GLU A 186 -9.64 -8.71 17.93
C GLU A 186 -10.51 -9.93 17.62
N LYS A 187 -11.54 -10.19 18.46
CA LYS A 187 -12.46 -11.30 18.24
C LYS A 187 -13.13 -11.24 16.87
N GLY A 188 -13.00 -12.32 16.12
CA GLY A 188 -13.56 -12.44 14.75
C GLY A 188 -12.59 -12.02 13.63
N TYR A 189 -11.39 -11.57 13.96
CA TYR A 189 -10.29 -11.37 13.02
C TYR A 189 -9.43 -12.63 12.89
N ALA A 190 -8.77 -12.79 11.76
CA ALA A 190 -7.73 -13.80 11.59
C ALA A 190 -6.61 -13.56 12.61
N PHE A 191 -6.13 -14.61 13.26
CA PHE A 191 -5.01 -14.50 14.18
C PHE A 191 -3.70 -14.56 13.40
N ASP A 192 -3.38 -13.45 12.73
CA ASP A 192 -2.12 -13.19 12.09
C ASP A 192 -1.30 -12.31 13.03
N ALA A 193 -0.22 -12.85 13.58
CA ALA A 193 0.51 -12.19 14.65
C ALA A 193 2.02 -12.42 14.56
N LEU A 194 2.76 -11.41 15.00
CA LEU A 194 4.20 -11.47 15.23
C LEU A 194 4.46 -11.43 16.74
N VAL A 195 5.34 -12.29 17.22
CA VAL A 195 5.96 -12.16 18.54
C VAL A 195 7.30 -11.49 18.34
N LEU A 196 7.50 -10.37 19.01
CA LEU A 196 8.71 -9.57 18.88
C LEU A 196 9.57 -9.68 20.14
N ASP A 197 10.88 -9.78 19.97
CA ASP A 197 11.88 -9.74 21.02
C ASP A 197 12.74 -8.47 20.84
N ASP A 198 12.76 -7.60 21.82
CA ASP A 198 13.54 -6.38 21.86
C ASP A 198 14.68 -6.41 22.91
N SER A 199 15.05 -7.62 23.36
CA SER A 199 16.10 -7.81 24.38
C SER A 199 17.48 -7.30 23.96
N GLU A 200 17.73 -7.19 22.64
CA GLU A 200 18.96 -6.59 22.10
C GLU A 200 19.00 -5.05 22.24
N LEU A 201 17.86 -4.41 22.56
CA LEU A 201 17.79 -2.97 22.75
C LEU A 201 17.90 -2.63 24.23
N ASP A 202 19.03 -2.08 24.65
CA ASP A 202 19.19 -1.58 26.02
C ASP A 202 18.11 -0.57 26.38
N ASN A 203 17.36 -0.89 27.43
CA ASN A 203 16.32 -0.03 27.96
C ASN A 203 16.82 0.66 29.23
N ILE A 204 17.45 1.82 29.09
CA ILE A 204 17.92 2.66 30.21
C ILE A 204 16.71 3.13 31.05
N ASN A 205 15.55 3.29 30.43
CA ASN A 205 14.29 3.70 31.08
C ASN A 205 13.18 2.70 30.74
N LYS A 206 12.17 2.61 31.64
CA LYS A 206 10.93 1.85 31.35
C LYS A 206 10.14 2.59 30.26
N LEU A 207 10.25 2.10 29.03
CA LEU A 207 9.52 2.63 27.89
C LEU A 207 8.07 2.10 27.84
N LYS A 208 7.16 2.92 27.31
CA LYS A 208 5.81 2.47 26.96
C LYS A 208 5.87 1.47 25.81
N LEU A 209 4.84 0.65 25.66
CA LEU A 209 4.78 -0.35 24.59
C LEU A 209 4.89 0.27 23.18
N THR A 210 4.25 1.41 22.97
CA THR A 210 4.31 2.16 21.71
C THR A 210 5.75 2.58 21.37
N ASP A 211 6.47 3.10 22.36
CA ASP A 211 7.85 3.57 22.20
C ASP A 211 8.81 2.39 21.94
N ARG A 212 8.54 1.23 22.55
CA ARG A 212 9.29 -0.01 22.26
C ARG A 212 9.06 -0.47 20.83
N LEU A 213 7.81 -0.50 20.35
CA LEU A 213 7.48 -0.86 18.97
C LEU A 213 8.11 0.11 17.95
N GLU A 214 8.08 1.41 18.23
CA GLU A 214 8.73 2.40 17.39
C GLU A 214 10.24 2.17 17.32
N ARG A 215 10.90 1.92 18.45
CA ARG A 215 12.33 1.58 18.47
C ARG A 215 12.66 0.31 17.70
N ILE A 216 11.85 -0.76 17.83
CA ILE A 216 12.00 -1.99 17.05
C ILE A 216 11.99 -1.65 15.56
N SER A 217 11.03 -0.86 15.12
CA SER A 217 10.87 -0.51 13.70
C SER A 217 12.08 0.26 13.13
N TYR A 218 12.75 1.08 13.94
CA TYR A 218 13.93 1.84 13.49
C TYR A 218 15.26 1.10 13.64
N TYR A 219 15.40 0.19 14.62
CA TYR A 219 16.71 -0.38 14.97
C TYR A 219 16.84 -1.88 14.70
N LEU A 220 15.77 -2.66 14.93
CA LEU A 220 15.84 -4.12 14.78
C LEU A 220 15.15 -4.60 13.50
N GLU A 221 14.06 -3.95 13.10
CA GLU A 221 13.22 -4.39 11.99
C GLU A 221 12.84 -5.87 12.16
N ASP A 222 12.97 -6.68 11.10
CA ASP A 222 12.61 -8.11 11.09
C ASP A 222 13.49 -8.97 12.01
N ARG A 223 14.63 -8.49 12.47
CA ARG A 223 15.48 -9.20 13.45
C ARG A 223 14.82 -9.37 14.80
N ALA A 224 13.87 -8.49 15.15
CA ALA A 224 13.07 -8.64 16.36
C ALA A 224 12.02 -9.75 16.27
N ILE A 225 11.77 -10.36 15.11
CA ILE A 225 10.70 -11.34 14.94
C ILE A 225 11.13 -12.70 15.55
N TYR A 226 10.62 -13.00 16.74
CA TYR A 226 10.83 -14.28 17.42
C TYR A 226 9.92 -15.40 16.89
N ALA A 227 8.65 -15.09 16.58
CA ALA A 227 7.70 -16.05 16.03
C ALA A 227 6.65 -15.39 15.16
N LYS A 228 6.13 -16.13 14.18
CA LYS A 228 5.07 -15.73 13.27
C LYS A 228 3.88 -16.69 13.35
N TYR A 229 2.68 -16.14 13.27
CA TYR A 229 1.43 -16.89 13.22
C TYR A 229 0.59 -16.43 12.03
N VAL A 230 0.05 -17.37 11.28
CA VAL A 230 -0.90 -17.14 10.19
C VAL A 230 -2.15 -17.98 10.44
N ASN A 231 -3.31 -17.36 10.55
CA ASN A 231 -4.57 -18.01 10.95
C ASN A 231 -4.43 -18.87 12.22
N GLY A 232 -3.66 -18.39 13.20
CA GLY A 232 -3.41 -19.11 14.46
C GLY A 232 -2.39 -20.24 14.38
N ILE A 233 -1.82 -20.52 13.22
CA ILE A 233 -0.80 -21.56 13.04
C ILE A 233 0.57 -20.90 13.06
N LYS A 234 1.44 -21.39 13.96
CA LYS A 234 2.85 -20.96 13.98
C LYS A 234 3.58 -21.47 12.72
N ILE A 235 4.29 -20.57 12.04
CA ILE A 235 5.08 -20.86 10.84
C ILE A 235 6.56 -20.58 11.07
#